data_df055636575339d5e0f3738f00813ba1
#
_entry.id   df055636575339d5e0f3738f00813ba1
#
_cell.length_a   1.000
_cell.length_b   1.000
_cell.length_c   1.000
_cell.angle_alpha   90.00
_cell.angle_beta   90.00
_cell.angle_gamma   90.00
#
_symmetry.space_group_name_H-M   'P 1'
#
loop_
_entity.id
_entity.type
_entity.pdbx_description
1 polymer ?
#
loop_
_entity_poly.entity_id
_entity_poly.type
_entity_poly.pdbx_seq_one_letter_code
_entity_poly.pdbx_strand_id
1 'polypeptide(L)'
;EWKEIECLHDTDINYENLSWHPKFNIDDADEEGKRYVFSIDLSEGNKGDYTVLNIFKLTPLPKSIIEKIDDFEDESDFFGLIQIGLFRENNINLDDFTKIVMNLILKVFNPDRVKIALEMNYKGDMFYEKLISKDDFYDEMFLFTKHTENARLAKPGIKYNEKIKSKYCELLRSLVRKDRIIITEKKHTVLEMFTFGLNSRGTYSAQSGHDDVAMTLVNLSGLFDGYDFGQMVGELFDELEDSDYKNIIINKIEGMNTPEFDSEGNPKNIYITKEGKSYKDFSGLI
;
A
#
# COMPACT_ATOMS: atom_id res chain seq x y z
N GLU A 1 3.62 -7.16 -22.01
CA GLU A 1 4.07 -5.76 -22.01
C GLU A 1 2.99 -4.91 -21.38
N TRP A 2 3.36 -3.88 -20.64
CA TRP A 2 2.44 -2.91 -20.08
C TRP A 2 1.81 -2.10 -21.18
N LYS A 3 0.54 -1.72 -21.03
CA LYS A 3 -0.21 -0.97 -22.02
C LYS A 3 -0.19 0.50 -21.65
N GLU A 4 0.19 1.36 -22.61
CA GLU A 4 -0.05 2.79 -22.54
C GLU A 4 -1.49 3.04 -23.00
N ILE A 5 -2.23 3.84 -22.24
CA ILE A 5 -3.59 4.22 -22.59
C ILE A 5 -3.54 5.65 -23.14
N GLU A 6 -3.80 5.79 -24.43
CA GLU A 6 -3.77 7.09 -25.12
C GLU A 6 -4.94 8.00 -24.72
N CYS A 7 -6.04 7.45 -24.22
CA CYS A 7 -7.20 8.25 -23.79
C CYS A 7 -8.13 7.44 -22.87
N LEU A 8 -8.47 8.00 -21.71
CA LEU A 8 -9.68 7.63 -20.98
C LEU A 8 -10.82 8.46 -21.58
N HIS A 9 -11.85 7.80 -22.10
CA HIS A 9 -12.99 8.44 -22.74
C HIS A 9 -13.52 9.62 -21.90
N ASP A 10 -13.71 10.78 -22.56
CA ASP A 10 -14.30 12.02 -22.04
C ASP A 10 -13.43 12.89 -21.10
N THR A 11 -12.11 12.81 -21.13
CA THR A 11 -11.29 13.76 -20.40
C THR A 11 -10.33 14.50 -21.37
N ASP A 12 -10.28 15.83 -21.28
CA ASP A 12 -9.31 16.69 -21.99
C ASP A 12 -7.87 16.52 -21.49
N ILE A 13 -7.58 15.46 -20.74
CA ILE A 13 -6.29 15.22 -20.08
C ILE A 13 -5.54 14.15 -20.86
N ASN A 14 -4.35 14.51 -21.30
CA ASN A 14 -3.42 13.59 -21.92
C ASN A 14 -2.80 12.67 -20.87
N TYR A 15 -3.02 11.35 -21.00
CA TYR A 15 -2.45 10.32 -20.12
C TYR A 15 -1.27 9.58 -20.78
N GLU A 16 -0.57 10.18 -21.73
CA GLU A 16 0.51 9.55 -22.53
C GLU A 16 1.56 8.84 -21.66
N ASN A 17 1.78 9.31 -20.44
CA ASN A 17 2.78 8.74 -19.52
C ASN A 17 2.19 7.82 -18.46
N LEU A 18 0.91 7.42 -18.60
CA LEU A 18 0.25 6.47 -17.72
C LEU A 18 0.17 5.09 -18.39
N SER A 19 0.78 4.11 -17.76
CA SER A 19 0.79 2.73 -18.23
C SER A 19 0.10 1.80 -17.23
N TRP A 20 -0.57 0.76 -17.74
CA TRP A 20 -1.34 -0.19 -16.95
C TRP A 20 -0.85 -1.63 -17.09
N HIS A 21 -1.00 -2.38 -16.02
CA HIS A 21 -0.76 -3.82 -16.05
C HIS A 21 -1.70 -4.51 -17.07
N PRO A 22 -1.20 -5.42 -17.94
CA PRO A 22 -1.98 -5.99 -19.05
C PRO A 22 -3.26 -6.73 -18.65
N LYS A 23 -3.31 -7.22 -17.41
CA LYS A 23 -4.47 -7.94 -16.86
C LYS A 23 -5.40 -7.04 -16.03
N PHE A 24 -5.05 -5.77 -15.85
CA PHE A 24 -5.92 -4.83 -15.16
C PHE A 24 -6.99 -4.34 -16.14
N ASN A 25 -8.24 -4.56 -15.80
CA ASN A 25 -9.36 -3.99 -16.52
C ASN A 25 -9.80 -2.71 -15.82
N ILE A 26 -9.67 -1.59 -16.48
CA ILE A 26 -9.99 -0.28 -15.94
C ILE A 26 -11.51 -0.10 -15.73
N ASP A 27 -12.32 -0.73 -16.58
CA ASP A 27 -13.78 -0.63 -16.51
C ASP A 27 -14.34 -1.31 -15.23
N ASP A 28 -13.55 -2.22 -14.64
CA ASP A 28 -13.92 -2.92 -13.41
C ASP A 28 -13.34 -2.24 -12.15
N ALA A 29 -12.68 -1.08 -12.29
CA ALA A 29 -11.96 -0.48 -11.17
C ALA A 29 -12.89 0.01 -10.04
N ASP A 30 -14.10 0.44 -10.38
CA ASP A 30 -15.11 0.91 -9.41
C ASP A 30 -16.03 -0.20 -8.87
N GLU A 31 -15.81 -1.47 -9.20
CA GLU A 31 -16.62 -2.55 -8.66
C GLU A 31 -16.42 -2.76 -7.15
N GLU A 32 -17.46 -3.24 -6.47
CA GLU A 32 -17.39 -3.64 -5.07
C GLU A 32 -16.29 -4.67 -4.81
N GLY A 33 -15.79 -4.71 -3.57
CA GLY A 33 -14.72 -5.64 -3.20
C GLY A 33 -13.36 -5.29 -3.79
N LYS A 34 -13.09 -4.02 -4.10
CA LYS A 34 -11.78 -3.56 -4.57
C LYS A 34 -11.28 -2.38 -3.73
N ARG A 35 -9.99 -2.38 -3.42
CA ARG A 35 -9.29 -1.30 -2.69
C ARG A 35 -7.97 -1.00 -3.38
N TYR A 36 -7.60 0.27 -3.39
CA TYR A 36 -6.44 0.76 -4.11
C TYR A 36 -5.59 1.68 -3.25
N VAL A 37 -4.30 1.74 -3.58
CA VAL A 37 -3.36 2.69 -2.98
C VAL A 37 -2.67 3.46 -4.10
N PHE A 38 -2.77 4.78 -4.02
CA PHE A 38 -2.05 5.72 -4.88
C PHE A 38 -0.82 6.20 -4.12
N SER A 39 0.35 5.73 -4.53
CA SER A 39 1.59 6.18 -3.94
C SER A 39 2.25 7.22 -4.81
N ILE A 40 2.52 8.41 -4.25
CA ILE A 40 2.90 9.61 -4.98
C ILE A 40 4.24 10.13 -4.48
N ASP A 41 5.12 10.43 -5.42
CA ASP A 41 6.34 11.22 -5.22
C ASP A 41 6.33 12.41 -6.18
N LEU A 42 6.48 13.62 -5.63
CA LEU A 42 6.38 14.87 -6.38
C LEU A 42 7.76 15.50 -6.58
N SER A 43 8.18 15.60 -7.83
CA SER A 43 9.43 16.27 -8.16
C SER A 43 9.45 17.72 -7.65
N GLU A 44 10.57 18.15 -7.08
CA GLU A 44 10.73 19.54 -6.63
C GLU A 44 10.93 20.56 -7.77
N GLY A 45 10.85 20.11 -9.05
CA GLY A 45 10.95 20.96 -10.24
C GLY A 45 12.40 21.17 -10.68
N ASN A 46 13.35 20.44 -10.15
CA ASN A 46 14.69 20.34 -10.71
C ASN A 46 14.62 19.54 -11.99
N LYS A 47 15.20 20.07 -13.09
CA LYS A 47 15.26 19.36 -14.37
C LYS A 47 15.98 18.03 -14.18
N GLY A 48 15.24 16.95 -14.11
CA GLY A 48 15.78 15.61 -13.92
C GLY A 48 14.95 14.71 -13.01
N ASP A 49 14.30 15.25 -11.96
CA ASP A 49 13.44 14.47 -11.08
C ASP A 49 12.05 14.29 -11.69
N TYR A 50 11.44 13.14 -11.43
CA TYR A 50 10.13 12.80 -11.99
C TYR A 50 9.04 12.98 -10.92
N THR A 51 7.88 13.46 -11.36
CA THR A 51 6.63 13.27 -10.62
C THR A 51 6.10 11.90 -10.95
N VAL A 52 5.87 11.09 -9.94
CA VAL A 52 5.46 9.70 -10.07
C VAL A 52 4.17 9.44 -9.31
N LEU A 53 3.23 8.77 -9.97
CA LEU A 53 2.08 8.12 -9.34
C LEU A 53 2.19 6.62 -9.61
N ASN A 54 2.28 5.84 -8.56
CA ASN A 54 2.31 4.40 -8.62
C ASN A 54 1.02 3.84 -8.01
N ILE A 55 0.27 3.05 -8.76
CA ILE A 55 -1.07 2.58 -8.37
C ILE A 55 -1.00 1.10 -8.03
N PHE A 56 -1.51 0.76 -6.86
CA PHE A 56 -1.56 -0.60 -6.36
C PHE A 56 -2.99 -1.03 -6.06
N LYS A 57 -3.27 -2.31 -6.28
CA LYS A 57 -4.51 -2.95 -5.87
C LYS A 57 -4.25 -3.85 -4.68
N LEU A 58 -5.08 -3.75 -3.65
CA LEU A 58 -5.13 -4.70 -2.54
C LEU A 58 -5.74 -6.02 -3.03
N THR A 59 -5.11 -7.13 -2.69
CA THR A 59 -5.54 -8.47 -3.13
C THR A 59 -5.11 -9.52 -2.12
N PRO A 60 -5.88 -10.61 -1.96
CA PRO A 60 -5.40 -11.79 -1.25
C PRO A 60 -4.10 -12.29 -1.89
N LEU A 61 -3.20 -12.79 -1.07
CA LEU A 61 -1.99 -13.46 -1.54
C LEU A 61 -2.35 -14.75 -2.30
N PRO A 62 -1.51 -15.22 -3.23
CA PRO A 62 -1.72 -16.52 -3.87
C PRO A 62 -1.90 -17.65 -2.85
N LYS A 63 -2.83 -18.57 -3.11
CA LYS A 63 -3.13 -19.72 -2.23
C LYS A 63 -1.87 -20.46 -1.79
N SER A 64 -0.93 -20.67 -2.71
CA SER A 64 0.35 -21.34 -2.44
C SER A 64 1.28 -20.58 -1.48
N ILE A 65 1.06 -19.27 -1.29
CA ILE A 65 1.75 -18.45 -0.30
C ILE A 65 0.99 -18.50 1.01
N ILE A 66 -0.34 -18.31 1.00
CA ILE A 66 -1.19 -18.37 2.19
C ILE A 66 -0.99 -19.69 2.94
N GLU A 67 -0.92 -20.82 2.22
CA GLU A 67 -0.70 -22.15 2.81
C GLU A 67 0.63 -22.28 3.59
N LYS A 68 1.63 -21.48 3.22
CA LYS A 68 2.98 -21.49 3.84
C LYS A 68 3.15 -20.47 4.97
N ILE A 69 2.17 -19.60 5.19
CA ILE A 69 2.23 -18.64 6.30
C ILE A 69 1.82 -19.39 7.57
N ASP A 70 2.76 -19.67 8.44
CA ASP A 70 2.52 -20.34 9.72
C ASP A 70 2.53 -19.37 10.92
N ASP A 71 3.10 -18.16 10.72
CA ASP A 71 3.19 -17.12 11.75
C ASP A 71 2.48 -15.86 11.20
N PHE A 72 1.32 -15.55 11.77
CA PHE A 72 0.51 -14.40 11.43
C PHE A 72 -0.23 -13.84 12.65
N GLU A 73 -0.52 -12.56 12.65
CA GLU A 73 -1.20 -11.87 13.74
C GLU A 73 -2.71 -11.74 13.49
N ASP A 74 -3.09 -11.45 12.25
CA ASP A 74 -4.48 -11.27 11.83
C ASP A 74 -4.66 -11.55 10.34
N GLU A 75 -5.89 -11.36 9.83
CA GLU A 75 -6.24 -11.56 8.43
C GLU A 75 -5.41 -10.71 7.47
N SER A 76 -4.88 -9.58 7.92
CA SER A 76 -4.11 -8.70 7.06
C SER A 76 -2.82 -9.33 6.55
N ASP A 77 -2.29 -10.33 7.25
CA ASP A 77 -1.09 -11.05 6.83
C ASP A 77 -1.28 -11.91 5.58
N PHE A 78 -2.53 -12.19 5.23
CA PHE A 78 -2.89 -12.95 4.01
C PHE A 78 -3.15 -12.08 2.79
N PHE A 79 -2.93 -10.76 2.90
CA PHE A 79 -3.15 -9.79 1.83
C PHE A 79 -1.87 -9.07 1.46
N GLY A 80 -1.82 -8.61 0.21
CA GLY A 80 -0.71 -7.83 -0.34
C GLY A 80 -1.19 -6.82 -1.36
N LEU A 81 -0.26 -6.08 -1.90
CA LEU A 81 -0.48 -5.04 -2.90
C LEU A 81 0.19 -5.44 -4.22
N ILE A 82 -0.56 -5.45 -5.30
CA ILE A 82 -0.03 -5.67 -6.65
C ILE A 82 -0.02 -4.36 -7.43
N GLN A 83 1.11 -4.04 -8.03
CA GLN A 83 1.26 -2.87 -8.89
C GLN A 83 0.42 -3.04 -10.16
N ILE A 84 -0.47 -2.08 -10.44
CA ILE A 84 -1.39 -2.12 -11.57
C ILE A 84 -1.28 -0.91 -12.49
N GLY A 85 -0.72 0.22 -12.04
CA GLY A 85 -0.55 1.43 -12.83
C GLY A 85 0.71 2.19 -12.45
N LEU A 86 1.30 2.87 -13.45
CA LEU A 86 2.44 3.76 -13.25
C LEU A 86 2.30 4.97 -14.17
N PHE A 87 2.29 6.17 -13.58
CA PHE A 87 2.50 7.43 -14.26
C PHE A 87 3.87 7.98 -13.86
N ARG A 88 4.65 8.48 -14.84
CA ARG A 88 5.98 9.03 -14.60
C ARG A 88 6.30 10.13 -15.61
N GLU A 89 6.44 11.38 -15.13
CA GLU A 89 6.68 12.54 -15.99
C GLU A 89 7.58 13.57 -15.29
N ASN A 90 8.56 14.11 -16.00
CA ASN A 90 9.49 15.09 -15.43
C ASN A 90 9.17 16.55 -15.79
N ASN A 91 8.18 16.78 -16.65
CA ASN A 91 7.83 18.11 -17.13
C ASN A 91 6.35 18.46 -16.87
N ILE A 92 5.74 17.85 -15.86
CA ILE A 92 4.37 18.15 -15.47
C ILE A 92 4.34 19.20 -14.36
N ASN A 93 3.45 20.17 -14.47
CA ASN A 93 3.18 21.08 -13.37
C ASN A 93 2.21 20.45 -12.36
N LEU A 94 2.21 21.00 -11.15
CA LEU A 94 1.42 20.47 -10.04
C LEU A 94 -0.09 20.52 -10.32
N ASP A 95 -0.58 21.55 -11.02
CA ASP A 95 -2.02 21.70 -11.29
C ASP A 95 -2.51 20.62 -12.27
N ASP A 96 -1.75 20.34 -13.31
CA ASP A 96 -2.10 19.30 -14.29
C ASP A 96 -1.97 17.91 -13.68
N PHE A 97 -0.93 17.66 -12.87
CA PHE A 97 -0.82 16.41 -12.14
C PHE A 97 -1.97 16.20 -11.15
N THR A 98 -2.35 17.25 -10.41
CA THR A 98 -3.51 17.19 -9.51
C THR A 98 -4.79 16.83 -10.25
N LYS A 99 -5.04 17.44 -11.43
CA LYS A 99 -6.20 17.09 -12.27
C LYS A 99 -6.18 15.63 -12.72
N ILE A 100 -5.00 15.10 -13.11
CA ILE A 100 -4.86 13.67 -13.46
C ILE A 100 -5.29 12.79 -12.29
N VAL A 101 -4.74 13.01 -11.10
CA VAL A 101 -5.05 12.22 -9.91
C VAL A 101 -6.54 12.32 -9.56
N MET A 102 -7.09 13.55 -9.55
CA MET A 102 -8.52 13.77 -9.27
C MET A 102 -9.41 13.00 -10.27
N ASN A 103 -9.12 13.11 -11.57
CA ASN A 103 -9.93 12.41 -12.57
C ASN A 103 -9.81 10.89 -12.46
N LEU A 104 -8.62 10.36 -12.16
CA LEU A 104 -8.46 8.93 -11.90
C LEU A 104 -9.33 8.50 -10.71
N ILE A 105 -9.26 9.21 -9.60
CA ILE A 105 -10.02 8.85 -8.40
C ILE A 105 -11.53 8.99 -8.63
N LEU A 106 -12.00 10.10 -9.23
CA LEU A 106 -13.42 10.38 -9.36
C LEU A 106 -14.12 9.65 -10.51
N LYS A 107 -13.38 9.32 -11.58
CA LYS A 107 -13.99 8.77 -12.81
C LYS A 107 -13.63 7.31 -13.09
N VAL A 108 -12.59 6.79 -12.44
CA VAL A 108 -12.10 5.43 -12.68
C VAL A 108 -12.16 4.60 -11.41
N PHE A 109 -11.69 5.19 -10.33
CA PHE A 109 -11.62 4.53 -9.05
C PHE A 109 -12.65 4.98 -8.05
N ASN A 110 -13.19 4.87 -7.24
CA ASN A 110 -14.09 5.47 -6.24
C ASN A 110 -13.28 6.10 -5.09
N PRO A 111 -13.53 7.36 -4.69
CA PRO A 111 -12.83 7.99 -3.58
C PRO A 111 -12.81 7.15 -2.30
N ASP A 112 -13.93 6.50 -1.96
CA ASP A 112 -14.05 5.69 -0.75
C ASP A 112 -13.19 4.41 -0.77
N ARG A 113 -12.58 4.08 -1.92
CA ARG A 113 -11.78 2.87 -2.12
C ARG A 113 -10.31 3.14 -2.37
N VAL A 114 -9.91 4.41 -2.27
CA VAL A 114 -8.53 4.84 -2.53
C VAL A 114 -7.88 5.39 -1.28
N LYS A 115 -6.70 4.87 -0.94
CA LYS A 115 -5.79 5.49 0.03
C LYS A 115 -4.62 6.14 -0.72
N ILE A 116 -4.15 7.28 -0.23
CA ILE A 116 -3.06 8.04 -0.83
C ILE A 116 -1.84 8.03 0.09
N ALA A 117 -0.75 7.45 -0.38
CA ALA A 117 0.56 7.50 0.26
C ALA A 117 1.38 8.63 -0.37
N LEU A 118 1.50 9.75 0.34
CA LEU A 118 2.12 10.98 -0.15
C LEU A 118 3.26 11.42 0.77
N GLU A 119 4.41 11.75 0.19
CA GLU A 119 5.46 12.46 0.92
C GLU A 119 5.07 13.93 1.15
N MET A 120 5.05 14.35 2.42
CA MET A 120 4.73 15.71 2.82
C MET A 120 6.00 16.57 2.85
N ASN A 121 6.51 16.86 1.66
CA ASN A 121 7.45 17.96 1.39
C ASN A 121 6.65 19.22 0.99
N TYR A 122 7.33 20.30 0.57
CA TYR A 122 6.67 21.54 0.18
C TYR A 122 5.61 21.36 -0.92
N LYS A 123 5.88 20.52 -1.94
CA LYS A 123 4.91 20.24 -3.00
C LYS A 123 3.83 19.26 -2.56
N GLY A 124 4.16 18.32 -1.68
CA GLY A 124 3.18 17.44 -1.06
C GLY A 124 2.14 18.20 -0.26
N ASP A 125 2.56 19.18 0.54
CA ASP A 125 1.63 20.07 1.27
C ASP A 125 0.69 20.82 0.29
N MET A 126 1.23 21.38 -0.80
CA MET A 126 0.42 22.07 -1.82
C MET A 126 -0.54 21.15 -2.57
N PHE A 127 -0.10 19.94 -2.89
CA PHE A 127 -0.94 18.94 -3.56
C PHE A 127 -2.09 18.51 -2.66
N TYR A 128 -1.79 18.22 -1.40
CA TYR A 128 -2.78 17.88 -0.39
C TYR A 128 -3.83 18.98 -0.25
N GLU A 129 -3.42 20.25 -0.06
CA GLU A 129 -4.35 21.38 0.05
C GLU A 129 -5.25 21.54 -1.19
N LYS A 130 -4.72 21.28 -2.39
CA LYS A 130 -5.49 21.33 -3.63
C LYS A 130 -6.54 20.22 -3.68
N LEU A 131 -6.21 19.00 -3.27
CA LEU A 131 -7.16 17.90 -3.26
C LEU A 131 -8.26 18.12 -2.23
N ILE A 132 -7.94 18.37 -0.97
CA ILE A 132 -8.95 18.56 0.09
C ILE A 132 -9.78 19.85 -0.05
N SER A 133 -9.40 20.75 -0.94
CA SER A 133 -10.23 21.90 -1.31
C SER A 133 -11.48 21.51 -2.12
N LYS A 134 -11.62 20.25 -2.50
CA LYS A 134 -12.75 19.69 -3.23
C LYS A 134 -13.57 18.78 -2.32
N ASP A 135 -14.88 18.89 -2.39
CA ASP A 135 -15.84 18.22 -1.50
C ASP A 135 -15.75 16.68 -1.56
N ASP A 136 -15.22 16.12 -2.68
CA ASP A 136 -15.06 14.68 -2.88
C ASP A 136 -13.79 14.11 -2.21
N PHE A 137 -12.92 14.94 -1.61
CA PHE A 137 -11.67 14.53 -1.02
C PHE A 137 -11.61 14.89 0.47
N TYR A 138 -11.11 13.99 1.29
CA TYR A 138 -11.06 14.13 2.74
C TYR A 138 -9.76 13.55 3.32
N ASP A 139 -9.44 13.97 4.53
CA ASP A 139 -8.17 13.66 5.20
C ASP A 139 -7.93 12.16 5.35
N GLU A 140 -8.98 11.37 5.60
CA GLU A 140 -8.92 9.93 5.80
C GLU A 140 -8.47 9.16 4.56
N MET A 141 -8.51 9.78 3.37
CA MET A 141 -7.93 9.19 2.16
C MET A 141 -6.40 9.13 2.23
N PHE A 142 -5.77 9.98 3.02
CA PHE A 142 -4.32 10.03 3.14
C PHE A 142 -3.82 9.13 4.26
N LEU A 143 -2.63 8.56 4.07
CA LEU A 143 -1.96 7.85 5.15
C LEU A 143 -1.55 8.81 6.26
N PHE A 144 -1.79 8.40 7.48
CA PHE A 144 -1.33 9.14 8.66
C PHE A 144 -0.06 8.51 9.22
N THR A 145 1.02 9.27 9.25
CA THR A 145 2.22 8.83 9.97
C THR A 145 2.04 9.01 11.47
N LYS A 146 2.06 7.90 12.20
CA LYS A 146 2.06 7.89 13.67
C LYS A 146 3.42 8.36 14.20
N HIS A 147 3.68 9.67 14.23
CA HIS A 147 4.90 10.20 14.84
C HIS A 147 4.70 10.82 16.21
N THR A 148 3.49 10.83 16.74
CA THR A 148 3.21 11.34 18.09
C THR A 148 2.28 10.40 18.82
N GLU A 149 2.51 10.19 20.11
CA GLU A 149 1.61 9.50 21.04
C GLU A 149 0.22 10.16 21.10
N ASN A 150 0.06 11.34 20.50
CA ASN A 150 -1.17 12.09 20.37
C ASN A 150 -1.73 11.98 18.94
N ALA A 151 -2.56 10.98 18.69
CA ALA A 151 -3.27 10.77 17.41
C ALA A 151 -4.06 12.01 16.93
N ARG A 152 -4.39 12.94 17.81
CA ARG A 152 -5.11 14.20 17.51
C ARG A 152 -4.27 15.25 16.76
N LEU A 153 -2.96 15.05 16.63
CA LEU A 153 -2.04 15.97 15.95
C LEU A 153 -1.32 15.32 14.76
N ALA A 154 -1.69 14.10 14.37
CA ALA A 154 -1.15 13.48 13.18
C ALA A 154 -1.61 14.26 11.95
N LYS A 155 -0.66 14.77 11.17
CA LYS A 155 -0.94 15.36 9.86
C LYS A 155 -1.01 14.24 8.82
N PRO A 156 -1.87 14.37 7.80
CA PRO A 156 -1.89 13.44 6.70
C PRO A 156 -0.55 13.42 5.96
N GLY A 157 -0.23 12.28 5.36
CA GLY A 157 0.98 12.08 4.58
C GLY A 157 2.22 11.67 5.40
N ILE A 158 3.30 11.43 4.69
CA ILE A 158 4.55 10.89 5.25
C ILE A 158 5.59 12.01 5.32
N LYS A 159 6.08 12.30 6.52
CA LYS A 159 7.15 13.28 6.73
C LYS A 159 8.46 12.57 7.01
N TYR A 160 9.36 12.59 6.04
CA TYR A 160 10.63 11.91 6.17
C TYR A 160 11.64 12.67 7.03
N ASN A 161 12.35 11.90 7.82
CA ASN A 161 13.71 12.15 8.28
C ASN A 161 14.53 10.88 7.99
N GLU A 162 15.84 10.93 8.17
CA GLU A 162 16.72 9.79 7.84
C GLU A 162 16.30 8.49 8.55
N LYS A 163 15.88 8.58 9.82
CA LYS A 163 15.44 7.41 10.60
C LYS A 163 14.18 6.78 10.05
N ILE A 164 13.21 7.60 9.67
CA ILE A 164 11.93 7.15 9.09
C ILE A 164 12.17 6.56 7.70
N LYS A 165 12.96 7.25 6.85
CA LYS A 165 13.31 6.76 5.53
C LYS A 165 13.99 5.40 5.63
N SER A 166 14.98 5.25 6.53
CA SER A 166 15.66 3.97 6.74
C SER A 166 14.70 2.86 7.19
N LYS A 167 13.82 3.16 8.17
CA LYS A 167 12.80 2.21 8.65
C LYS A 167 11.91 1.73 7.50
N TYR A 168 11.41 2.64 6.67
CA TYR A 168 10.50 2.28 5.57
C TYR A 168 11.21 1.55 4.43
N CYS A 169 12.48 1.85 4.17
CA CYS A 169 13.27 1.07 3.22
C CYS A 169 13.49 -0.38 3.68
N GLU A 170 13.78 -0.58 4.98
CA GLU A 170 13.92 -1.94 5.54
C GLU A 170 12.57 -2.68 5.54
N LEU A 171 11.47 -1.98 5.87
CA LEU A 171 10.13 -2.55 5.80
C LEU A 171 9.77 -2.95 4.36
N LEU A 172 10.00 -2.07 3.37
CA LEU A 172 9.82 -2.38 1.95
C LEU A 172 10.55 -3.66 1.55
N ARG A 173 11.82 -3.77 1.94
CA ARG A 173 12.64 -4.96 1.66
C ARG A 173 12.03 -6.24 2.24
N SER A 174 11.46 -6.16 3.45
CA SER A 174 10.76 -7.28 4.08
C SER A 174 9.48 -7.63 3.33
N LEU A 175 8.66 -6.62 2.98
CA LEU A 175 7.39 -6.79 2.30
C LEU A 175 7.55 -7.41 0.90
N VAL A 176 8.54 -6.96 0.13
CA VAL A 176 8.85 -7.54 -1.18
C VAL A 176 9.31 -9.00 -1.05
N ARG A 177 10.13 -9.33 -0.05
CA ARG A 177 10.58 -10.72 0.19
C ARG A 177 9.46 -11.65 0.62
N LYS A 178 8.44 -11.13 1.29
CA LYS A 178 7.26 -11.88 1.73
C LYS A 178 6.13 -11.88 0.70
N ASP A 179 6.40 -11.40 -0.53
CA ASP A 179 5.40 -11.23 -1.59
C ASP A 179 4.20 -10.36 -1.21
N ARG A 180 4.35 -9.51 -0.16
CA ARG A 180 3.30 -8.57 0.29
C ARG A 180 3.19 -7.34 -0.62
N ILE A 181 4.26 -7.01 -1.36
CA ILE A 181 4.28 -6.02 -2.43
C ILE A 181 4.79 -6.71 -3.69
N ILE A 182 3.92 -6.82 -4.70
CA ILE A 182 4.19 -7.46 -5.97
C ILE A 182 4.43 -6.38 -7.02
N ILE A 183 5.68 -6.27 -7.46
CA ILE A 183 6.11 -5.33 -8.49
C ILE A 183 5.97 -6.01 -9.85
N THR A 184 5.21 -5.42 -10.75
CA THR A 184 4.92 -5.97 -12.07
C THR A 184 5.51 -5.15 -13.22
N GLU A 185 5.75 -3.84 -13.00
CA GLU A 185 6.36 -2.96 -13.97
C GLU A 185 7.89 -3.11 -13.96
N LYS A 186 8.47 -3.47 -15.11
CA LYS A 186 9.90 -3.86 -15.21
C LYS A 186 10.80 -2.75 -15.73
N LYS A 187 10.26 -1.83 -16.53
CA LYS A 187 11.05 -0.85 -17.27
C LYS A 187 11.61 0.25 -16.36
N HIS A 188 10.82 0.72 -15.41
CA HIS A 188 11.18 1.80 -14.51
C HIS A 188 11.26 1.32 -13.07
N THR A 189 10.22 0.67 -12.55
CA THR A 189 10.13 0.28 -11.14
C THR A 189 11.21 -0.72 -10.77
N VAL A 190 11.34 -1.82 -11.51
CA VAL A 190 12.38 -2.83 -11.21
C VAL A 190 13.77 -2.25 -11.42
N LEU A 191 13.98 -1.44 -12.48
CA LEU A 191 15.28 -0.86 -12.75
C LEU A 191 15.74 0.10 -11.64
N GLU A 192 14.87 1.00 -11.16
CA GLU A 192 15.21 1.90 -10.08
C GLU A 192 15.48 1.15 -8.76
N MET A 193 14.69 0.10 -8.47
CA MET A 193 14.91 -0.75 -7.30
C MET A 193 16.27 -1.45 -7.30
N PHE A 194 16.83 -1.79 -8.47
CA PHE A 194 18.18 -2.36 -8.56
C PHE A 194 19.30 -1.36 -8.19
N THR A 195 19.05 -0.08 -8.42
CA THR A 195 20.03 0.99 -8.15
C THR A 195 19.79 1.70 -6.83
N PHE A 196 18.63 1.46 -6.18
CA PHE A 196 18.26 2.07 -4.92
C PHE A 196 18.83 1.29 -3.72
N GLY A 197 19.59 1.95 -2.88
CA GLY A 197 20.18 1.31 -1.72
C GLY A 197 20.97 2.25 -0.82
N LEU A 198 21.64 1.69 0.18
CA LEU A 198 22.50 2.46 1.07
C LEU A 198 23.71 2.99 0.29
N ASN A 199 23.88 4.30 0.31
CA ASN A 199 25.08 4.96 -0.23
C ASN A 199 26.23 4.94 0.79
N SER A 200 27.39 5.49 0.39
CA SER A 200 28.59 5.56 1.24
C SER A 200 28.40 6.38 2.54
N ARG A 201 27.33 7.18 2.63
CA ARG A 201 27.00 7.98 3.83
C ARG A 201 26.02 7.25 4.75
N GLY A 202 25.59 6.03 4.40
CA GLY A 202 24.61 5.26 5.16
C GLY A 202 23.15 5.74 4.99
N THR A 203 22.86 6.52 3.96
CA THR A 203 21.51 6.96 3.61
C THR A 203 21.01 6.23 2.37
N TYR A 204 19.70 5.98 2.30
CA TYR A 204 19.07 5.35 1.12
C TYR A 204 18.87 6.37 0.00
N SER A 205 19.37 6.05 -1.16
CA SER A 205 19.22 6.84 -2.40
C SER A 205 19.55 6.00 -3.63
N ALA A 206 19.24 6.52 -4.82
CA ALA A 206 19.75 5.93 -6.06
C ALA A 206 21.29 6.01 -6.06
N GLN A 207 21.95 4.90 -6.40
CA GLN A 207 23.40 4.86 -6.62
C GLN A 207 23.77 5.35 -8.03
N SER A 208 22.80 5.27 -8.95
CA SER A 208 22.88 5.83 -10.30
C SER A 208 21.46 6.06 -10.83
N GLY A 209 21.26 7.11 -11.62
CA GLY A 209 19.96 7.44 -12.19
C GLY A 209 19.02 8.12 -11.20
N HIS A 210 17.75 7.70 -11.20
CA HIS A 210 16.67 8.27 -10.42
C HIS A 210 16.17 7.29 -9.36
N ASP A 211 15.53 7.78 -8.31
CA ASP A 211 14.89 7.01 -7.25
C ASP A 211 13.40 7.40 -7.02
N ASP A 212 12.83 8.20 -7.92
CA ASP A 212 11.46 8.71 -7.76
C ASP A 212 10.42 7.59 -7.71
N VAL A 213 10.54 6.58 -8.59
CA VAL A 213 9.65 5.40 -8.56
C VAL A 213 9.94 4.53 -7.34
N ALA A 214 11.22 4.36 -6.96
CA ALA A 214 11.59 3.63 -5.76
C ALA A 214 11.04 4.32 -4.50
N MET A 215 11.03 5.66 -4.45
CA MET A 215 10.46 6.42 -3.34
C MET A 215 8.95 6.21 -3.21
N THR A 216 8.20 6.04 -4.30
CA THR A 216 6.78 5.65 -4.18
C THR A 216 6.61 4.29 -3.50
N LEU A 217 7.49 3.33 -3.71
CA LEU A 217 7.45 2.06 -2.98
C LEU A 217 7.81 2.22 -1.50
N VAL A 218 8.73 3.12 -1.19
CA VAL A 218 9.08 3.47 0.21
C VAL A 218 7.87 4.14 0.88
N ASN A 219 7.17 5.07 0.20
CA ASN A 219 5.94 5.67 0.68
C ASN A 219 4.86 4.60 0.94
N LEU A 220 4.70 3.66 0.01
CA LEU A 220 3.75 2.56 0.12
C LEU A 220 4.00 1.69 1.35
N SER A 221 5.26 1.47 1.74
CA SER A 221 5.57 0.66 2.92
C SER A 221 5.07 1.28 4.23
N GLY A 222 4.88 2.60 4.26
CA GLY A 222 4.28 3.31 5.40
C GLY A 222 2.84 2.87 5.72
N LEU A 223 2.10 2.37 4.73
CA LEU A 223 0.77 1.80 4.91
C LEU A 223 0.80 0.60 5.88
N PHE A 224 1.82 -0.25 5.78
CA PHE A 224 1.98 -1.44 6.62
C PHE A 224 2.52 -1.12 8.03
N ASP A 225 3.08 0.06 8.25
CA ASP A 225 3.56 0.50 9.57
C ASP A 225 2.44 1.06 10.47
N GLY A 226 1.27 1.27 9.88
CA GLY A 226 0.14 1.92 10.50
C GLY A 226 -1.05 1.00 10.71
N TYR A 227 -2.16 1.65 11.01
CA TYR A 227 -3.47 1.02 11.15
C TYR A 227 -4.20 0.88 9.80
N ASP A 228 -3.81 1.71 8.81
CA ASP A 228 -4.53 1.85 7.54
C ASP A 228 -4.59 0.55 6.72
N PHE A 229 -3.49 -0.23 6.70
CA PHE A 229 -3.48 -1.49 5.95
C PHE A 229 -4.47 -2.51 6.51
N GLY A 230 -4.46 -2.70 7.84
CA GLY A 230 -5.39 -3.59 8.51
C GLY A 230 -6.85 -3.16 8.33
N GLN A 231 -7.13 -1.85 8.38
CA GLN A 231 -8.47 -1.31 8.10
C GLN A 231 -8.92 -1.63 6.66
N MET A 232 -8.08 -1.33 5.66
CA MET A 232 -8.40 -1.63 4.25
C MET A 232 -8.65 -3.12 4.01
N VAL A 233 -7.86 -3.99 4.68
CA VAL A 233 -8.05 -5.44 4.59
C VAL A 233 -9.35 -5.85 5.23
N GLY A 234 -9.67 -5.38 6.45
CA GLY A 234 -10.91 -5.69 7.13
C GLY A 234 -12.13 -5.33 6.28
N GLU A 235 -12.16 -4.11 5.74
CA GLU A 235 -13.23 -3.66 4.84
C GLU A 235 -13.36 -4.55 3.60
N LEU A 236 -12.23 -4.89 2.95
CA LEU A 236 -12.22 -5.78 1.81
C LEU A 236 -12.65 -7.21 2.17
N PHE A 237 -12.18 -7.72 3.32
CA PHE A 237 -12.47 -9.08 3.78
C PHE A 237 -13.96 -9.27 4.09
N ASP A 238 -14.60 -8.25 4.65
CA ASP A 238 -16.05 -8.25 4.90
C ASP A 238 -16.87 -8.27 3.60
N GLU A 239 -16.40 -7.55 2.58
CA GLU A 239 -17.05 -7.48 1.25
C GLU A 239 -16.76 -8.72 0.38
N LEU A 240 -15.72 -9.51 0.68
CA LEU A 240 -15.49 -10.76 -0.03
C LEU A 240 -16.69 -11.70 0.23
N GLU A 241 -17.47 -11.97 -0.81
CA GLU A 241 -18.47 -13.03 -0.78
C GLU A 241 -17.79 -14.37 -0.45
N ASP A 242 -18.59 -15.44 -0.19
CA ASP A 242 -18.13 -16.81 0.08
C ASP A 242 -17.20 -17.32 -1.03
N SER A 243 -15.98 -16.76 -1.05
CA SER A 243 -14.92 -17.10 -2.00
C SER A 243 -14.04 -18.19 -1.39
N ASP A 244 -13.45 -18.99 -2.26
CA ASP A 244 -12.41 -19.95 -1.86
C ASP A 244 -11.30 -19.31 -1.01
N TYR A 245 -10.97 -18.02 -1.24
CA TYR A 245 -9.94 -17.30 -0.49
C TYR A 245 -10.40 -16.99 0.94
N LYS A 246 -11.63 -16.50 1.11
CA LYS A 246 -12.19 -16.22 2.45
C LYS A 246 -12.20 -17.48 3.29
N ASN A 247 -12.67 -18.59 2.73
CA ASN A 247 -12.72 -19.87 3.42
C ASN A 247 -11.32 -20.41 3.80
N ILE A 248 -10.31 -20.25 2.92
CA ILE A 248 -8.94 -20.66 3.23
C ILE A 248 -8.37 -19.82 4.38
N ILE A 249 -8.58 -18.51 4.36
CA ILE A 249 -8.10 -17.60 5.41
C ILE A 249 -8.79 -17.92 6.74
N ILE A 250 -10.13 -18.05 6.75
CA ILE A 250 -10.89 -18.41 7.95
C ILE A 250 -10.38 -19.73 8.53
N ASN A 251 -10.24 -20.76 7.70
CA ASN A 251 -9.76 -22.05 8.16
C ASN A 251 -8.34 -21.99 8.76
N LYS A 252 -7.46 -21.12 8.20
CA LYS A 252 -6.14 -20.89 8.78
C LYS A 252 -6.23 -20.24 10.17
N ILE A 253 -7.05 -19.19 10.29
CA ILE A 253 -7.24 -18.45 11.56
C ILE A 253 -7.90 -19.36 12.60
N GLU A 254 -8.94 -20.11 12.25
CA GLU A 254 -9.63 -21.05 13.14
C GLU A 254 -8.73 -22.23 13.52
N GLY A 255 -7.92 -22.74 12.57
CA GLY A 255 -6.98 -23.82 12.81
C GLY A 255 -5.91 -23.48 13.85
N MET A 256 -5.49 -22.18 13.93
CA MET A 256 -4.60 -21.72 15.00
C MET A 256 -5.28 -21.58 16.35
N ASN A 257 -6.58 -21.31 16.35
CA ASN A 257 -7.38 -21.16 17.58
C ASN A 257 -7.78 -22.51 18.18
N THR A 258 -7.59 -23.63 17.47
CA THR A 258 -7.77 -24.97 18.03
C THR A 258 -6.51 -25.36 18.81
N PRO A 259 -6.56 -25.45 20.14
CA PRO A 259 -5.39 -25.84 20.92
C PRO A 259 -4.99 -27.27 20.55
N GLU A 260 -3.76 -27.46 20.11
CA GLU A 260 -3.17 -28.81 20.08
C GLU A 260 -2.93 -29.28 21.50
N PHE A 261 -3.46 -30.44 21.83
CA PHE A 261 -3.25 -31.08 23.13
C PHE A 261 -2.13 -32.12 23.01
N ASP A 262 -1.31 -32.24 24.05
CA ASP A 262 -0.36 -33.33 24.17
C ASP A 262 -1.09 -34.65 24.52
N SER A 263 -0.35 -35.76 24.59
CA SER A 263 -0.91 -37.09 24.94
C SER A 263 -1.49 -37.15 26.35
N GLU A 264 -1.26 -36.15 27.18
CA GLU A 264 -1.75 -36.01 28.53
C GLU A 264 -2.93 -35.05 28.64
N GLY A 265 -3.35 -34.43 27.49
CA GLY A 265 -4.48 -33.51 27.44
C GLY A 265 -4.12 -32.06 27.81
N ASN A 266 -2.83 -31.71 27.88
CA ASN A 266 -2.40 -30.33 28.11
C ASN A 266 -2.24 -29.59 26.78
N PRO A 267 -2.64 -28.30 26.67
CA PRO A 267 -2.47 -27.53 25.42
C PRO A 267 -0.98 -27.33 25.15
N LYS A 268 -0.53 -27.70 23.93
CA LYS A 268 0.86 -27.60 23.50
C LYS A 268 1.28 -26.15 23.19
N ASN A 269 0.35 -25.33 22.72
CA ASN A 269 0.62 -23.93 22.32
C ASN A 269 -0.24 -22.99 23.15
N ILE A 270 0.38 -21.99 23.76
CA ILE A 270 -0.30 -20.93 24.51
C ILE A 270 -0.28 -19.70 23.61
N TYR A 271 -1.42 -19.35 23.01
CA TYR A 271 -1.55 -18.12 22.23
C TYR A 271 -1.92 -16.96 23.17
N ILE A 272 -1.22 -15.85 23.02
CA ILE A 272 -1.51 -14.60 23.73
C ILE A 272 -2.42 -13.76 22.83
N THR A 273 -3.64 -13.49 23.28
CA THR A 273 -4.52 -12.57 22.56
C THR A 273 -4.01 -11.14 22.63
N LYS A 274 -4.45 -10.25 21.70
CA LYS A 274 -4.16 -8.79 21.71
C LYS A 274 -4.46 -8.13 23.08
N GLU A 275 -5.26 -8.74 23.94
CA GLU A 275 -5.58 -8.27 25.30
C GLU A 275 -4.60 -8.77 26.37
N GLY A 276 -3.54 -9.48 26.02
CA GLY A 276 -2.53 -9.99 26.95
C GLY A 276 -3.00 -11.12 27.87
N LYS A 277 -4.16 -11.69 27.60
CA LYS A 277 -4.67 -12.86 28.37
C LYS A 277 -4.14 -14.13 27.75
N SER A 278 -3.40 -14.92 28.55
CA SER A 278 -2.97 -16.26 28.14
C SER A 278 -4.12 -17.25 28.31
N TYR A 279 -4.23 -18.24 27.45
CA TYR A 279 -5.22 -19.32 27.56
C TYR A 279 -5.12 -20.15 28.86
N LYS A 280 -4.05 -19.99 29.62
CA LYS A 280 -3.93 -20.59 30.98
C LYS A 280 -4.98 -20.10 31.98
N ASP A 281 -5.60 -18.94 31.73
CA ASP A 281 -6.59 -18.35 32.64
C ASP A 281 -8.00 -18.90 32.43
N PHE A 282 -8.22 -19.75 31.42
CA PHE A 282 -9.51 -20.39 31.14
C PHE A 282 -9.70 -21.77 31.79
N SER A 283 -8.71 -22.29 32.49
CA SER A 283 -8.82 -23.58 33.23
C SER A 283 -9.80 -23.57 34.42
N GLY A 284 -10.54 -22.49 34.62
CA GLY A 284 -11.57 -22.32 35.62
C GLY A 284 -13.02 -22.34 35.12
N LEU A 285 -13.23 -22.71 33.83
CA LEU A 285 -14.55 -22.73 33.20
C LEU A 285 -14.95 -24.11 32.64
N ILE A 286 -14.61 -25.18 33.39
CA ILE A 286 -15.21 -26.50 33.25
C ILE A 286 -15.71 -26.94 34.60
#